data_7af49ab8399b65517014625b4c5fb176
#
_entry.id   7af49ab8399b65517014625b4c5fb176
#
_cell.length_a   1.000
_cell.length_b   1.000
_cell.length_c   1.000
_cell.angle_alpha   90.00
_cell.angle_beta   90.00
_cell.angle_gamma   90.00
#
_symmetry.space_group_name_H-M   'P 1'
#
loop_
_entity.id
_entity.type
_entity.pdbx_description
1 polymer ?
#
loop_
_entity_poly.entity_id
_entity_poly.type
_entity_poly.pdbx_seq_one_letter_code
_entity_poly.pdbx_strand_id
1 'polypeptide(L)'
;NNINGRYFDDLEIVSLVATDAKAQSIDMRDIIPAGDNKISFSVQNTGTDAITSFEAQFKMNGETITETFETELGQYETKQFTFGKTINLIPGIYNSEIEITSVNGKDDQNTVNNVVRKSVNVAMNKVQRLPMFEHFSSSTCASCVPLEHTMQALRDNNPGKYVYTKYVMNWPSPGDPYYTAEGGKRKNFYN
;
A
#
# COMPACT_ATOMS: atom_id res chain seq x y z
N ASN A 1 -7.36 10.89 46.35
CA ASN A 1 -8.37 10.42 45.39
C ASN A 1 -7.80 10.56 43.98
N ASN A 2 -7.23 9.48 43.48
CA ASN A 2 -6.60 9.45 42.15
C ASN A 2 -7.69 9.12 41.15
N ILE A 3 -8.24 10.15 40.50
CA ILE A 3 -9.12 9.98 39.38
C ILE A 3 -8.19 9.86 38.15
N ASN A 4 -8.01 8.66 37.61
CA ASN A 4 -7.43 8.46 36.30
C ASN A 4 -8.35 9.14 35.28
N GLY A 5 -8.24 10.44 35.14
CA GLY A 5 -8.94 11.21 34.10
C GLY A 5 -8.41 10.81 32.72
N ARG A 6 -9.18 10.09 31.96
CA ARG A 6 -9.00 10.05 30.52
C ARG A 6 -9.48 11.40 30.00
N TYR A 7 -8.56 12.21 29.52
CA TYR A 7 -8.90 13.42 28.79
C TYR A 7 -9.37 13.00 27.40
N PHE A 8 -10.59 13.37 27.06
CA PHE A 8 -11.06 13.38 25.69
C PHE A 8 -10.71 14.76 25.14
N ASP A 9 -9.59 14.88 24.43
CA ASP A 9 -9.35 16.03 23.57
C ASP A 9 -10.25 15.81 22.34
N ASP A 10 -11.01 16.82 21.97
CA ASP A 10 -11.88 16.88 20.81
C ASP A 10 -13.10 15.89 20.83
N LEU A 11 -14.02 16.11 21.79
CA LEU A 11 -15.35 15.52 21.70
C LEU A 11 -16.18 16.32 20.67
N GLU A 12 -16.24 15.87 19.42
CA GLU A 12 -17.15 16.42 18.42
C GLU A 12 -18.50 15.71 18.51
N ILE A 13 -19.57 16.45 18.73
CA ILE A 13 -20.94 15.93 18.64
C ILE A 13 -21.42 16.16 17.21
N VAL A 14 -21.35 15.11 16.38
CA VAL A 14 -21.84 15.14 15.01
C VAL A 14 -23.30 14.66 14.99
N SER A 15 -24.19 15.46 14.41
CA SER A 15 -25.56 15.04 14.12
C SER A 15 -25.51 14.06 12.94
N LEU A 16 -25.90 12.80 13.18
CA LEU A 16 -26.01 11.83 12.10
C LEU A 16 -27.22 12.16 11.23
N VAL A 17 -27.04 12.08 9.91
CA VAL A 17 -28.09 12.18 8.92
C VAL A 17 -28.59 10.79 8.54
N ALA A 18 -29.77 10.69 7.92
CA ALA A 18 -30.37 9.42 7.55
C ALA A 18 -29.54 8.75 6.43
N THR A 19 -29.23 9.50 5.38
CA THR A 19 -28.58 8.99 4.17
C THR A 19 -27.23 9.68 3.98
N ASP A 20 -26.12 8.92 4.13
CA ASP A 20 -24.76 9.44 4.03
C ASP A 20 -23.81 8.31 3.62
N ALA A 21 -23.22 8.42 2.43
CA ALA A 21 -22.23 7.50 1.90
C ALA A 21 -20.87 8.18 1.76
N LYS A 22 -19.96 7.86 2.63
CA LYS A 22 -18.59 8.38 2.59
C LYS A 22 -17.74 7.66 1.55
N ALA A 23 -17.13 8.39 0.63
CA ALA A 23 -16.06 7.90 -0.22
C ALA A 23 -14.78 7.71 0.64
N GLN A 24 -14.51 6.47 1.07
CA GLN A 24 -13.50 6.18 2.09
C GLN A 24 -12.08 6.16 1.52
N SER A 25 -11.87 5.48 0.39
CA SER A 25 -10.54 5.34 -0.22
C SER A 25 -10.63 4.97 -1.70
N ILE A 26 -9.59 5.30 -2.46
CA ILE A 26 -9.33 4.74 -3.79
C ILE A 26 -8.32 3.60 -3.61
N ASP A 27 -8.75 2.37 -3.91
CA ASP A 27 -8.01 1.14 -3.61
C ASP A 27 -7.09 0.70 -4.76
N MET A 28 -6.68 1.63 -5.59
CA MET A 28 -5.62 1.43 -6.58
C MET A 28 -4.25 1.53 -5.90
N ARG A 29 -3.28 0.76 -6.37
CA ARG A 29 -1.89 0.88 -5.88
C ARG A 29 -1.31 2.25 -6.25
N ASP A 30 -0.34 2.73 -5.48
CA ASP A 30 0.36 4.00 -5.77
C ASP A 30 1.17 3.93 -7.06
N ILE A 31 1.61 2.71 -7.44
CA ILE A 31 2.29 2.44 -8.71
C ILE A 31 1.54 1.32 -9.43
N ILE A 32 1.06 1.62 -10.64
CA ILE A 32 0.34 0.68 -11.51
C ILE A 32 1.03 0.55 -12.86
N PRO A 33 0.82 -0.53 -13.61
CA PRO A 33 1.35 -0.67 -14.97
C PRO A 33 0.60 0.23 -15.97
N ALA A 34 1.26 0.58 -17.07
CA ALA A 34 0.59 1.13 -18.24
C ALA A 34 -0.38 0.10 -18.85
N GLY A 35 -1.41 0.59 -19.56
CA GLY A 35 -2.48 -0.21 -20.15
C GLY A 35 -3.76 -0.16 -19.33
N ASP A 36 -4.60 -1.20 -19.46
CA ASP A 36 -5.91 -1.27 -18.83
C ASP A 36 -5.79 -1.59 -17.33
N ASN A 37 -6.38 -0.73 -16.52
CA ASN A 37 -6.38 -0.85 -15.07
C ASN A 37 -7.80 -0.89 -14.52
N LYS A 38 -8.04 -1.78 -13.56
CA LYS A 38 -9.29 -1.82 -12.79
C LYS A 38 -9.32 -0.66 -11.80
N ILE A 39 -10.51 -0.13 -11.56
CA ILE A 39 -10.74 0.97 -10.64
C ILE A 39 -11.51 0.42 -9.45
N SER A 40 -10.85 0.31 -8.31
CA SER A 40 -11.47 -0.14 -7.06
C SER A 40 -11.43 0.95 -6.00
N PHE A 41 -12.44 0.97 -5.16
CA PHE A 41 -12.61 1.97 -4.10
C PHE A 41 -13.45 1.40 -2.96
N SER A 42 -13.40 2.04 -1.80
CA SER A 42 -14.20 1.66 -0.65
C SER A 42 -15.16 2.76 -0.26
N VAL A 43 -16.38 2.36 0.11
CA VAL A 43 -17.46 3.24 0.59
C VAL A 43 -17.84 2.81 1.99
N GLN A 44 -18.04 3.78 2.88
CA GLN A 44 -18.57 3.57 4.22
C GLN A 44 -19.95 4.22 4.35
N ASN A 45 -20.90 3.52 4.96
CA ASN A 45 -22.17 4.10 5.36
C ASN A 45 -21.98 4.88 6.67
N THR A 46 -22.07 6.19 6.63
CA THR A 46 -21.99 7.07 7.80
C THR A 46 -23.35 7.63 8.21
N GLY A 47 -24.42 7.28 7.45
CA GLY A 47 -25.81 7.56 7.79
C GLY A 47 -26.41 6.55 8.76
N THR A 48 -27.68 6.77 9.15
CA THR A 48 -28.43 5.84 10.01
C THR A 48 -29.18 4.79 9.22
N ASP A 49 -29.55 5.09 7.99
CA ASP A 49 -30.28 4.19 7.11
C ASP A 49 -29.34 3.28 6.33
N ALA A 50 -29.75 2.05 6.06
CA ALA A 50 -28.98 1.15 5.21
C ALA A 50 -28.90 1.70 3.77
N ILE A 51 -27.71 1.58 3.17
CA ILE A 51 -27.50 1.91 1.76
C ILE A 51 -27.78 0.65 0.94
N THR A 52 -28.77 0.75 0.04
CA THR A 52 -29.15 -0.33 -0.88
C THR A 52 -28.60 -0.11 -2.29
N SER A 53 -28.34 1.16 -2.64
CA SER A 53 -27.67 1.52 -3.89
C SER A 53 -26.98 2.89 -3.76
N PHE A 54 -25.97 3.12 -4.59
CA PHE A 54 -25.38 4.45 -4.74
C PHE A 54 -24.82 4.61 -6.14
N GLU A 55 -24.73 5.85 -6.63
CA GLU A 55 -24.03 6.19 -7.85
C GLU A 55 -22.69 6.82 -7.52
N ALA A 56 -21.64 6.38 -8.23
CA ALA A 56 -20.31 6.94 -8.12
C ALA A 56 -19.75 7.35 -9.47
N GLN A 57 -18.98 8.45 -9.47
CA GLN A 57 -18.19 8.90 -10.60
C GLN A 57 -16.71 8.74 -10.29
N PHE A 58 -15.98 8.13 -11.22
CA PHE A 58 -14.54 8.14 -11.23
C PHE A 58 -14.04 9.12 -12.29
N LYS A 59 -13.10 9.99 -11.91
CA LYS A 59 -12.50 10.99 -12.80
C LYS A 59 -10.97 10.83 -12.80
N MET A 60 -10.37 10.66 -13.95
CA MET A 60 -8.91 10.60 -14.16
C MET A 60 -8.56 10.89 -15.61
N ASN A 61 -7.50 11.64 -15.85
CA ASN A 61 -6.96 11.91 -17.20
C ASN A 61 -8.00 12.48 -18.19
N GLY A 62 -8.95 13.27 -17.70
CA GLY A 62 -10.03 13.85 -18.52
C GLY A 62 -11.18 12.88 -18.84
N GLU A 63 -11.08 11.63 -18.44
CA GLU A 63 -12.17 10.66 -18.53
C GLU A 63 -13.03 10.71 -17.27
N THR A 64 -14.34 10.48 -17.46
CA THR A 64 -15.31 10.29 -16.39
C THR A 64 -16.07 9.00 -16.63
N ILE A 65 -16.11 8.14 -15.63
CA ILE A 65 -16.85 6.88 -15.63
C ILE A 65 -17.89 6.97 -14.51
N THR A 66 -19.16 6.81 -14.86
CA THR A 66 -20.28 6.81 -13.90
C THR A 66 -20.89 5.43 -13.85
N GLU A 67 -21.16 4.93 -12.64
CA GLU A 67 -21.78 3.62 -12.44
C GLU A 67 -22.64 3.61 -11.17
N THR A 68 -23.76 2.90 -11.23
CA THR A 68 -24.61 2.63 -10.07
C THR A 68 -24.26 1.27 -9.49
N PHE A 69 -24.10 1.22 -8.18
CA PHE A 69 -23.75 0.01 -7.43
C PHE A 69 -24.93 -0.39 -6.55
N GLU A 70 -25.43 -1.60 -6.76
CA GLU A 70 -26.37 -2.24 -5.86
C GLU A 70 -25.62 -2.92 -4.74
N THR A 71 -26.08 -2.74 -3.50
CA THR A 71 -25.39 -3.28 -2.33
C THR A 71 -26.36 -3.46 -1.17
N GLU A 72 -25.87 -3.93 -0.05
CA GLU A 72 -26.49 -3.88 1.24
C GLU A 72 -25.39 -3.49 2.22
N LEU A 73 -25.44 -2.27 2.73
CA LEU A 73 -24.39 -1.67 3.56
C LEU A 73 -25.03 -1.04 4.81
N GLY A 74 -24.88 -1.72 5.94
CA GLY A 74 -25.39 -1.26 7.23
C GLY A 74 -24.62 -0.06 7.77
N GLN A 75 -25.16 0.58 8.82
CA GLN A 75 -24.51 1.71 9.46
C GLN A 75 -23.09 1.38 9.91
N TYR A 76 -22.12 2.27 9.61
CA TYR A 76 -20.67 2.16 9.86
C TYR A 76 -19.97 1.01 9.12
N GLU A 77 -20.67 0.24 8.33
CA GLU A 77 -20.08 -0.78 7.49
C GLU A 77 -19.29 -0.15 6.35
N THR A 78 -18.15 -0.76 6.01
CA THR A 78 -17.31 -0.37 4.86
C THR A 78 -17.21 -1.54 3.90
N LYS A 79 -17.38 -1.27 2.60
CA LYS A 79 -17.31 -2.29 1.56
C LYS A 79 -16.54 -1.77 0.35
N GLN A 80 -15.77 -2.67 -0.29
CA GLN A 80 -15.04 -2.37 -1.50
C GLN A 80 -15.90 -2.64 -2.73
N PHE A 81 -15.78 -1.74 -3.72
CA PHE A 81 -16.44 -1.80 -5.02
C PHE A 81 -15.41 -1.67 -6.14
N THR A 82 -15.79 -2.15 -7.33
CA THR A 82 -14.94 -2.05 -8.51
C THR A 82 -15.82 -1.69 -9.70
N PHE A 83 -15.44 -0.64 -10.43
CA PHE A 83 -16.13 -0.25 -11.66
C PHE A 83 -16.05 -1.38 -12.71
N GLY A 84 -17.12 -1.58 -13.44
CA GLY A 84 -17.18 -2.53 -14.55
C GLY A 84 -16.29 -2.13 -15.72
N LYS A 85 -16.04 -0.83 -15.90
CA LYS A 85 -15.09 -0.30 -16.89
C LYS A 85 -13.68 -0.21 -16.34
N THR A 86 -12.70 -0.43 -17.20
CA THR A 86 -11.28 -0.17 -16.93
C THR A 86 -10.90 1.19 -17.49
N ILE A 87 -9.78 1.75 -16.97
CA ILE A 87 -9.14 2.94 -17.56
C ILE A 87 -7.82 2.55 -18.21
N ASN A 88 -7.60 2.99 -19.46
CA ASN A 88 -6.36 2.78 -20.18
C ASN A 88 -5.41 3.97 -19.94
N LEU A 89 -4.23 3.69 -19.41
CA LEU A 89 -3.27 4.71 -19.01
C LEU A 89 -1.90 4.48 -19.65
N ILE A 90 -1.28 5.56 -20.09
CA ILE A 90 0.12 5.60 -20.50
C ILE A 90 1.00 5.99 -19.30
N PRO A 91 2.34 5.79 -19.35
CA PRO A 91 3.24 6.18 -18.28
C PRO A 91 3.11 7.66 -17.91
N GLY A 92 3.01 7.95 -16.62
CA GLY A 92 2.83 9.31 -16.09
C GLY A 92 2.32 9.32 -14.65
N ILE A 93 2.08 10.52 -14.13
CA ILE A 93 1.46 10.72 -12.82
C ILE A 93 0.07 11.29 -13.04
N TYR A 94 -0.93 10.67 -12.44
CA TYR A 94 -2.33 11.03 -12.59
C TYR A 94 -2.98 11.25 -11.24
N ASN A 95 -3.85 12.26 -11.17
CA ASN A 95 -4.72 12.46 -10.04
C ASN A 95 -6.06 11.81 -10.35
N SER A 96 -6.48 10.93 -9.49
CA SER A 96 -7.79 10.27 -9.54
C SER A 96 -8.71 10.86 -8.49
N GLU A 97 -10.00 10.91 -8.83
CA GLU A 97 -11.07 11.34 -7.94
C GLU A 97 -12.22 10.34 -8.03
N ILE A 98 -12.78 9.99 -6.89
CA ILE A 98 -14.07 9.32 -6.80
C ILE A 98 -15.03 10.24 -6.05
N GLU A 99 -16.22 10.40 -6.60
CA GLU A 99 -17.30 11.18 -6.05
C GLU A 99 -18.57 10.33 -5.98
N ILE A 100 -19.19 10.25 -4.82
CA ILE A 100 -20.54 9.69 -4.64
C ILE A 100 -21.55 10.77 -5.03
N THR A 101 -22.40 10.49 -6.01
CA THR A 101 -23.34 11.49 -6.56
C THR A 101 -24.77 11.30 -6.07
N SER A 102 -25.15 10.07 -5.71
CA SER A 102 -26.45 9.80 -5.10
C SER A 102 -26.42 8.56 -4.23
N VAL A 103 -27.32 8.45 -3.27
CA VAL A 103 -27.48 7.32 -2.36
C VAL A 103 -28.95 6.95 -2.27
N ASN A 104 -29.29 5.67 -2.48
CA ASN A 104 -30.67 5.18 -2.49
C ASN A 104 -31.60 5.97 -3.45
N GLY A 105 -31.04 6.42 -4.60
CA GLY A 105 -31.78 7.20 -5.60
C GLY A 105 -32.13 8.65 -5.18
N LYS A 106 -31.44 9.18 -4.15
CA LYS A 106 -31.60 10.54 -3.62
C LYS A 106 -30.28 11.23 -3.47
N ASP A 107 -30.29 12.53 -3.26
CA ASP A 107 -29.09 13.28 -2.89
C ASP A 107 -28.54 12.80 -1.54
N ASP A 108 -27.24 12.72 -1.43
CA ASP A 108 -26.56 12.47 -0.16
C ASP A 108 -26.72 13.69 0.76
N GLN A 109 -27.08 13.44 2.01
CA GLN A 109 -27.35 14.51 2.97
C GLN A 109 -26.07 15.14 3.55
N ASN A 110 -24.91 14.51 3.33
CA ASN A 110 -23.60 15.01 3.76
C ASN A 110 -22.59 14.98 2.63
N THR A 111 -22.62 15.94 1.76
CA THR A 111 -21.77 16.00 0.57
C THR A 111 -20.29 16.30 0.86
N VAL A 112 -19.90 16.61 2.11
CA VAL A 112 -18.53 16.97 2.48
C VAL A 112 -17.57 15.78 2.39
N ASN A 113 -18.08 14.56 2.62
CA ASN A 113 -17.31 13.32 2.63
C ASN A 113 -17.48 12.47 1.35
N ASN A 114 -18.23 12.97 0.36
CA ASN A 114 -18.53 12.24 -0.88
C ASN A 114 -17.34 12.11 -1.84
N VAL A 115 -16.28 12.87 -1.62
CA VAL A 115 -15.14 12.92 -2.55
C VAL A 115 -13.86 12.43 -1.92
N VAL A 116 -13.19 11.51 -2.60
CA VAL A 116 -11.83 11.06 -2.25
C VAL A 116 -10.91 11.20 -3.45
N ARG A 117 -9.66 11.61 -3.20
CA ARG A 117 -8.64 11.82 -4.23
C ARG A 117 -7.39 11.02 -3.93
N LYS A 118 -6.74 10.54 -5.00
CA LYS A 118 -5.47 9.82 -4.91
C LYS A 118 -4.59 10.13 -6.11
N SER A 119 -3.30 10.33 -5.87
CA SER A 119 -2.29 10.37 -6.94
C SER A 119 -1.79 8.96 -7.24
N VAL A 120 -1.73 8.60 -8.52
CA VAL A 120 -1.29 7.30 -9.00
C VAL A 120 -0.16 7.48 -10.01
N ASN A 121 0.92 6.74 -9.84
CA ASN A 121 2.05 6.73 -10.77
C ASN A 121 1.92 5.53 -11.71
N VAL A 122 1.86 5.79 -13.01
CA VAL A 122 1.78 4.75 -14.06
C VAL A 122 3.19 4.48 -14.57
N ALA A 123 3.71 3.29 -14.28
CA ALA A 123 5.06 2.89 -14.66
C ALA A 123 5.11 2.30 -16.07
N MET A 124 6.15 2.63 -16.83
CA MET A 124 6.37 2.12 -18.19
C MET A 124 6.66 0.62 -18.19
N ASN A 125 7.47 0.15 -17.26
CA ASN A 125 7.95 -1.21 -17.21
C ASN A 125 7.86 -1.78 -15.79
N LYS A 126 7.50 -3.07 -15.70
CA LYS A 126 7.71 -3.86 -14.49
C LYS A 126 9.12 -4.45 -14.54
N VAL A 127 9.94 -4.14 -13.55
CA VAL A 127 11.19 -4.87 -13.32
C VAL A 127 10.98 -5.86 -12.18
N GLN A 128 11.38 -7.10 -12.41
CA GLN A 128 11.39 -8.09 -11.34
C GLN A 128 12.43 -7.66 -10.30
N ARG A 129 11.99 -7.45 -9.06
CA ARG A 129 12.92 -7.22 -7.94
C ARG A 129 13.52 -8.56 -7.54
N LEU A 130 14.85 -8.62 -7.57
CA LEU A 130 15.56 -9.74 -7.00
C LEU A 130 15.81 -9.46 -5.50
N PRO A 131 15.57 -10.43 -4.62
CA PRO A 131 15.97 -10.30 -3.22
C PRO A 131 17.49 -10.15 -3.14
N MET A 132 17.97 -9.29 -2.24
CA MET A 132 19.39 -9.11 -1.95
C MET A 132 19.72 -9.81 -0.65
N PHE A 133 20.71 -10.71 -0.73
CA PHE A 133 21.31 -11.35 0.44
C PHE A 133 22.65 -10.68 0.76
N GLU A 134 22.74 -10.13 1.96
CA GLU A 134 23.99 -9.57 2.50
C GLU A 134 24.51 -10.52 3.57
N HIS A 135 25.67 -11.12 3.27
CA HIS A 135 26.32 -12.11 4.14
C HIS A 135 27.54 -11.48 4.80
N PHE A 136 27.53 -11.41 6.11
CA PHE A 136 28.64 -10.92 6.91
C PHE A 136 29.42 -12.11 7.49
N SER A 137 30.65 -12.29 7.08
CA SER A 137 31.50 -13.42 7.44
C SER A 137 32.97 -13.01 7.48
N SER A 138 33.86 -13.89 7.90
CA SER A 138 35.30 -13.63 7.97
C SER A 138 36.07 -14.85 7.45
N SER A 139 37.23 -14.63 6.81
CA SER A 139 38.12 -15.70 6.36
C SER A 139 38.78 -16.43 7.52
N THR A 140 38.83 -15.83 8.69
CA THR A 140 39.43 -16.39 9.91
C THR A 140 38.42 -17.05 10.84
N CYS A 141 37.13 -17.10 10.45
CA CYS A 141 36.05 -17.61 11.27
C CYS A 141 35.77 -19.09 10.98
N ALA A 142 36.34 -19.99 11.75
CA ALA A 142 36.13 -21.44 11.58
C ALA A 142 34.68 -21.86 11.76
N SER A 143 33.93 -21.24 12.70
CA SER A 143 32.51 -21.52 12.93
C SER A 143 31.61 -20.99 11.80
N CYS A 144 32.10 -20.12 10.91
CA CYS A 144 31.35 -19.63 9.75
C CYS A 144 31.33 -20.63 8.57
N VAL A 145 32.24 -21.62 8.55
CA VAL A 145 32.40 -22.54 7.42
C VAL A 145 31.12 -23.32 7.07
N PRO A 146 30.35 -23.87 8.02
CA PRO A 146 29.12 -24.57 7.68
C PRO A 146 28.08 -23.64 6.98
N LEU A 147 28.01 -22.38 7.39
CA LEU A 147 27.13 -21.39 6.75
C LEU A 147 27.61 -21.07 5.32
N GLU A 148 28.93 -20.98 5.09
CA GLU A 148 29.50 -20.77 3.75
C GLU A 148 29.08 -21.87 2.79
N HIS A 149 29.17 -23.15 3.21
CA HIS A 149 28.72 -24.27 2.40
C HIS A 149 27.23 -24.20 2.08
N THR A 150 26.42 -23.85 3.06
CA THR A 150 24.96 -23.67 2.86
C THR A 150 24.66 -22.53 1.88
N MET A 151 25.35 -21.41 2.02
CA MET A 151 25.19 -20.26 1.12
C MET A 151 25.70 -20.56 -0.30
N GLN A 152 26.76 -21.36 -0.42
CA GLN A 152 27.26 -21.84 -1.73
C GLN A 152 26.16 -22.70 -2.41
N ALA A 153 25.63 -23.70 -1.71
CA ALA A 153 24.58 -24.55 -2.24
C ALA A 153 23.31 -23.75 -2.63
N LEU A 154 22.94 -22.73 -1.84
CA LEU A 154 21.85 -21.83 -2.18
C LEU A 154 22.10 -21.10 -3.50
N ARG A 155 23.31 -20.58 -3.69
CA ARG A 155 23.70 -19.87 -4.91
C ARG A 155 23.66 -20.78 -6.13
N ASP A 156 24.23 -21.97 -6.01
CA ASP A 156 24.34 -22.91 -7.12
C ASP A 156 22.99 -23.45 -7.58
N ASN A 157 22.04 -23.59 -6.64
CA ASN A 157 20.69 -24.09 -6.93
C ASN A 157 19.70 -22.99 -7.36
N ASN A 158 20.05 -21.71 -7.29
CA ASN A 158 19.15 -20.61 -7.59
C ASN A 158 19.78 -19.51 -8.45
N PRO A 159 20.41 -19.83 -9.60
CA PRO A 159 21.07 -18.84 -10.43
C PRO A 159 20.06 -17.80 -10.96
N GLY A 160 20.44 -16.52 -10.89
CA GLY A 160 19.65 -15.42 -11.42
C GLY A 160 18.38 -15.04 -10.61
N LYS A 161 18.12 -15.69 -9.48
CA LYS A 161 16.94 -15.43 -8.66
C LYS A 161 17.17 -14.42 -7.52
N TYR A 162 18.40 -13.96 -7.31
CA TYR A 162 18.78 -13.06 -6.23
C TYR A 162 20.06 -12.29 -6.57
N VAL A 163 20.35 -11.24 -5.79
CA VAL A 163 21.62 -10.56 -5.71
C VAL A 163 22.31 -10.98 -4.41
N TYR A 164 23.58 -11.35 -4.48
CA TYR A 164 24.35 -11.78 -3.30
C TYR A 164 25.59 -10.92 -3.13
N THR A 165 25.78 -10.38 -1.92
CA THR A 165 26.95 -9.64 -1.54
C THR A 165 27.52 -10.21 -0.24
N LYS A 166 28.80 -10.55 -0.23
CA LYS A 166 29.52 -10.96 0.97
C LYS A 166 30.40 -9.82 1.45
N TYR A 167 30.22 -9.44 2.71
CA TYR A 167 31.08 -8.49 3.40
C TYR A 167 32.01 -9.25 4.34
N VAL A 168 33.31 -9.04 4.18
CA VAL A 168 34.31 -9.68 5.07
C VAL A 168 34.45 -8.81 6.31
N MET A 169 34.29 -9.45 7.46
CA MET A 169 34.30 -8.82 8.78
C MET A 169 35.61 -9.07 9.51
N ASN A 170 35.93 -8.23 10.47
CA ASN A 170 37.13 -8.28 11.28
C ASN A 170 36.86 -8.99 12.61
N TRP A 171 36.36 -10.23 12.52
CA TRP A 171 36.12 -11.13 13.66
C TRP A 171 36.46 -12.60 13.32
N PRO A 172 36.55 -13.55 14.26
CA PRO A 172 36.51 -13.40 15.71
C PRO A 172 37.68 -12.62 16.30
N SER A 173 38.76 -12.46 15.52
CA SER A 173 39.94 -11.67 15.88
C SER A 173 40.20 -10.60 14.84
N PRO A 174 40.75 -9.43 15.21
CA PRO A 174 41.17 -8.40 14.29
C PRO A 174 42.25 -8.91 13.31
N GLY A 175 42.30 -8.30 12.11
CA GLY A 175 43.36 -8.57 11.14
C GLY A 175 42.97 -9.50 10.00
N ASP A 176 41.68 -9.68 9.71
CA ASP A 176 41.25 -10.35 8.48
C ASP A 176 41.78 -9.56 7.26
N PRO A 177 42.56 -10.16 6.37
CA PRO A 177 43.20 -9.45 5.25
C PRO A 177 42.23 -8.93 4.20
N TYR A 178 40.98 -9.40 4.22
CA TYR A 178 39.94 -9.00 3.27
C TYR A 178 38.89 -8.07 3.91
N TYR A 179 39.07 -7.66 5.15
CA TYR A 179 38.21 -6.73 5.83
C TYR A 179 38.28 -5.35 5.17
N THR A 180 37.08 -4.71 5.05
CA THR A 180 36.97 -3.32 4.64
C THR A 180 36.15 -2.52 5.66
N ALA A 181 36.53 -1.25 5.86
CA ALA A 181 35.80 -0.36 6.76
C ALA A 181 34.36 -0.11 6.29
N GLU A 182 34.13 -0.12 4.98
CA GLU A 182 32.81 0.03 4.35
C GLU A 182 31.90 -1.15 4.70
N GLY A 183 32.42 -2.39 4.65
CA GLY A 183 31.70 -3.59 5.08
C GLY A 183 31.32 -3.51 6.56
N GLY A 184 32.22 -3.02 7.43
CA GLY A 184 31.93 -2.77 8.84
C GLY A 184 30.81 -1.74 9.06
N LYS A 185 30.81 -0.62 8.32
CA LYS A 185 29.75 0.36 8.34
C LYS A 185 28.40 -0.22 7.87
N ARG A 186 28.44 -1.06 6.82
CA ARG A 186 27.21 -1.70 6.32
C ARG A 186 26.61 -2.65 7.35
N LYS A 187 27.41 -3.43 8.07
CA LYS A 187 26.93 -4.26 9.17
C LYS A 187 26.25 -3.43 10.26
N ASN A 188 26.85 -2.30 10.64
CA ASN A 188 26.32 -1.44 11.70
C ASN A 188 24.98 -0.78 11.35
N PHE A 189 24.60 -0.77 10.07
CA PHE A 189 23.27 -0.32 9.64
C PHE A 189 22.14 -1.23 10.16
N TYR A 190 22.43 -2.49 10.48
CA TYR A 190 21.46 -3.49 10.95
C TYR A 190 21.46 -3.71 12.47
N ASN A 191 22.26 -2.98 13.22
CA ASN A 191 22.38 -3.12 14.69
C ASN A 191 21.64 -2.01 15.46
#